data_493edfc2b1e0835a662ed41b85696858
#
_entry.id   493edfc2b1e0835a662ed41b85696858
#
_cell.length_a   1.000
_cell.length_b   1.000
_cell.length_c   1.000
_cell.angle_alpha   90.00
_cell.angle_beta   90.00
_cell.angle_gamma   90.00
#
_symmetry.space_group_name_H-M   'P 1'
#
loop_
_entity.id
_entity.type
_entity.pdbx_description
1 polymer ?
#
loop_
_entity_poly.entity_id
_entity_poly.type
_entity_poly.pdbx_seq_one_letter_code
_entity_poly.pdbx_strand_id
1 'polypeptide(L)'
;MSFFKGYVKTRDKRCAEKFKARTDFKTLEQVQSLDEYAGILANDAVLIDVDDGDQAELLMDIVEHLQLNCRVYQTTRGKHFLFKNNSGQIQKCFTHTNLGCGLTADIKVGLKNSYSILKFDGKERFIEWDIEPGHEYDELPKWLVPVRGSTEFLTMDAGSGRNQSLFNYILTLQSADFTVEEARETIRIINRFILKDPLDESELDVILRDEAFQKRSHGSRSSTSLDCL
;
A
#
# COMPACT_ATOMS: atom_id res chain seq x y z
N MET A 1 16.09 -11.44 8.54
CA MET A 1 16.06 -11.20 7.06
C MET A 1 16.18 -9.71 6.81
N SER A 2 16.80 -9.26 5.72
CA SER A 2 16.97 -7.83 5.43
C SER A 2 16.06 -7.41 4.28
N PHE A 3 15.47 -6.22 4.35
CA PHE A 3 14.76 -5.60 3.24
C PHE A 3 15.68 -5.11 2.12
N PHE A 4 16.99 -5.13 2.35
CA PHE A 4 17.97 -4.62 1.39
C PHE A 4 18.95 -5.73 1.01
N LYS A 5 19.16 -5.91 -0.30
CA LYS A 5 20.15 -6.83 -0.87
C LYS A 5 21.53 -6.21 -1.04
N GLY A 6 21.69 -4.94 -0.70
CA GLY A 6 22.92 -4.20 -0.70
C GLY A 6 22.70 -2.70 -0.80
N TYR A 7 23.79 -1.95 -0.95
CA TYR A 7 23.78 -0.51 -0.81
C TYR A 7 24.48 0.19 -1.97
N VAL A 8 24.11 1.45 -2.21
CA VAL A 8 24.72 2.32 -3.22
C VAL A 8 24.97 3.70 -2.63
N LYS A 9 26.05 4.35 -3.10
CA LYS A 9 26.31 5.77 -2.80
C LYS A 9 25.26 6.64 -3.49
N THR A 10 24.80 7.66 -2.76
CA THR A 10 23.91 8.71 -3.32
C THR A 10 24.59 10.08 -3.22
N ARG A 11 24.03 11.04 -3.96
CA ARG A 11 24.29 12.47 -3.87
C ARG A 11 22.98 13.20 -4.15
N ASP A 12 22.58 14.10 -3.27
CA ASP A 12 21.32 14.82 -3.37
C ASP A 12 20.13 13.85 -3.57
N LYS A 13 20.08 12.77 -2.80
CA LYS A 13 19.07 11.68 -2.84
C LYS A 13 19.03 10.91 -4.16
N ARG A 14 19.98 11.10 -5.08
CA ARG A 14 20.08 10.37 -6.35
C ARG A 14 21.25 9.39 -6.33
N CYS A 15 21.06 8.21 -6.91
CA CYS A 15 22.19 7.28 -7.06
C CYS A 15 23.32 7.91 -7.85
N ALA A 16 24.53 7.93 -7.25
CA ALA A 16 25.75 8.48 -7.84
C ALA A 16 26.46 7.48 -8.77
N GLU A 17 25.96 6.28 -8.91
CA GLU A 17 26.52 5.19 -9.71
C GLU A 17 25.42 4.43 -10.47
N LYS A 18 25.78 3.75 -11.55
CA LYS A 18 24.84 2.89 -12.29
C LYS A 18 24.50 1.67 -11.42
N PHE A 19 23.22 1.37 -11.24
CA PHE A 19 22.75 0.30 -10.34
C PHE A 19 21.64 -0.59 -10.93
N LYS A 20 20.85 -0.11 -11.88
CA LYS A 20 19.66 -0.79 -12.40
C LYS A 20 19.92 -2.22 -12.91
N ALA A 21 21.05 -2.43 -13.60
CA ALA A 21 21.42 -3.73 -14.19
C ALA A 21 22.43 -4.50 -13.31
N ARG A 22 22.75 -4.03 -12.12
CA ARG A 22 23.73 -4.68 -11.24
C ARG A 22 23.09 -5.79 -10.40
N THR A 23 23.88 -6.80 -10.11
CA THR A 23 23.55 -7.89 -9.19
C THR A 23 24.44 -7.88 -7.94
N ASP A 24 25.58 -7.16 -7.99
CA ASP A 24 26.51 -6.96 -6.91
C ASP A 24 26.38 -5.52 -6.35
N PHE A 25 26.21 -5.40 -5.06
CA PHE A 25 26.06 -4.13 -4.37
C PHE A 25 27.04 -4.06 -3.19
N LYS A 26 27.28 -2.86 -2.68
CA LYS A 26 28.12 -2.64 -1.52
C LYS A 26 27.46 -3.22 -0.27
N THR A 27 28.30 -3.63 0.70
CA THR A 27 27.82 -3.96 2.06
C THR A 27 27.56 -2.68 2.85
N LEU A 28 26.89 -2.80 4.00
CA LEU A 28 26.64 -1.65 4.87
C LEU A 28 27.94 -1.04 5.37
N GLU A 29 28.92 -1.88 5.76
CA GLU A 29 30.24 -1.40 6.23
C GLU A 29 30.96 -0.53 5.19
N GLN A 30 30.76 -0.80 3.88
CA GLN A 30 31.38 -0.04 2.81
C GLN A 30 30.73 1.33 2.55
N VAL A 31 29.54 1.57 3.08
CA VAL A 31 28.78 2.82 2.84
C VAL A 31 28.46 3.60 4.12
N GLN A 32 28.47 2.99 5.30
CA GLN A 32 28.03 3.62 6.55
C GLN A 32 28.82 4.89 6.92
N SER A 33 30.09 5.00 6.46
CA SER A 33 30.92 6.20 6.69
C SER A 33 30.64 7.33 5.68
N LEU A 34 29.82 7.09 4.63
CA LEU A 34 29.45 8.11 3.66
C LEU A 34 28.39 9.05 4.25
N ASP A 35 28.35 10.28 3.76
CA ASP A 35 27.31 11.25 4.15
C ASP A 35 25.94 10.88 3.60
N GLU A 36 25.91 10.17 2.46
CA GLU A 36 24.66 9.74 1.83
C GLU A 36 24.79 8.32 1.24
N TYR A 37 23.80 7.48 1.52
CA TYR A 37 23.64 6.21 0.85
C TYR A 37 22.18 5.76 0.82
N ALA A 38 21.88 4.80 -0.05
CA ALA A 38 20.60 4.14 -0.17
C ALA A 38 20.73 2.62 -0.10
N GLY A 39 19.70 1.98 0.43
CA GLY A 39 19.54 0.53 0.37
C GLY A 39 18.78 0.12 -0.90
N ILE A 40 19.32 -0.84 -1.65
CA ILE A 40 18.64 -1.46 -2.78
C ILE A 40 17.70 -2.53 -2.23
N LEU A 41 16.41 -2.41 -2.53
CA LEU A 41 15.40 -3.34 -2.05
C LEU A 41 15.71 -4.79 -2.46
N ALA A 42 15.55 -5.73 -1.53
CA ALA A 42 15.60 -7.16 -1.81
C ALA A 42 14.49 -7.54 -2.81
N ASN A 43 14.68 -8.61 -3.57
CA ASN A 43 13.73 -8.96 -4.65
C ASN A 43 12.31 -9.24 -4.14
N ASP A 44 12.22 -9.74 -2.91
CA ASP A 44 11.01 -10.06 -2.16
C ASP A 44 10.50 -8.90 -1.30
N ALA A 45 10.99 -7.68 -1.52
CA ALA A 45 10.60 -6.51 -0.76
C ALA A 45 9.77 -5.53 -1.60
N VAL A 46 8.79 -4.92 -0.95
CA VAL A 46 8.00 -3.80 -1.45
C VAL A 46 8.06 -2.65 -0.45
N LEU A 47 8.13 -1.45 -0.96
CA LEU A 47 8.12 -0.21 -0.20
C LEU A 47 6.92 0.62 -0.63
N ILE A 48 6.09 0.99 0.34
CA ILE A 48 5.01 1.95 0.22
C ILE A 48 5.54 3.29 0.75
N ASP A 49 5.63 4.28 -0.12
CA ASP A 49 6.20 5.61 0.15
C ASP A 49 5.05 6.61 0.21
N VAL A 50 4.64 7.00 1.41
CA VAL A 50 3.56 7.96 1.66
C VAL A 50 4.19 9.30 1.98
N ASP A 51 4.15 10.21 1.01
CA ASP A 51 4.76 11.56 1.08
C ASP A 51 3.85 12.59 1.77
N ASP A 52 2.55 12.33 1.87
CA ASP A 52 1.59 13.15 2.60
C ASP A 52 1.63 12.81 4.09
N GLY A 53 1.94 13.78 4.94
CA GLY A 53 2.16 13.56 6.37
C GLY A 53 0.92 13.04 7.09
N ASP A 54 -0.26 13.59 6.80
CA ASP A 54 -1.50 13.18 7.45
C ASP A 54 -1.88 11.75 7.07
N GLN A 55 -1.75 11.39 5.80
CA GLN A 55 -1.97 10.02 5.34
C GLN A 55 -0.91 9.04 5.88
N ALA A 56 0.33 9.48 6.05
CA ALA A 56 1.40 8.67 6.63
C ALA A 56 1.13 8.34 8.10
N GLU A 57 0.61 9.30 8.88
CA GLU A 57 0.20 9.06 10.26
C GLU A 57 -1.01 8.12 10.33
N LEU A 58 -2.02 8.30 9.47
CA LEU A 58 -3.16 7.36 9.40
C LEU A 58 -2.71 5.94 9.11
N LEU A 59 -1.76 5.75 8.17
CA LEU A 59 -1.22 4.42 7.90
C LEU A 59 -0.41 3.89 9.09
N MET A 60 0.31 4.76 9.81
CA MET A 60 1.03 4.37 11.02
C MET A 60 0.07 3.90 12.12
N ASP A 61 -1.03 4.62 12.35
CA ASP A 61 -2.09 4.22 13.30
C ASP A 61 -2.66 2.83 12.96
N ILE A 62 -2.85 2.52 11.67
CA ILE A 62 -3.29 1.18 11.23
C ILE A 62 -2.22 0.14 11.54
N VAL A 63 -0.95 0.42 11.25
CA VAL A 63 0.18 -0.49 11.53
C VAL A 63 0.26 -0.81 13.01
N GLU A 64 0.20 0.20 13.86
CA GLU A 64 0.25 0.03 15.32
C GLU A 64 -0.97 -0.72 15.84
N HIS A 65 -2.17 -0.36 15.39
CA HIS A 65 -3.40 -0.99 15.86
C HIS A 65 -3.48 -2.46 15.49
N LEU A 66 -3.09 -2.80 14.26
CA LEU A 66 -3.08 -4.19 13.77
C LEU A 66 -1.81 -4.95 14.15
N GLN A 67 -0.82 -4.28 14.79
CA GLN A 67 0.47 -4.86 15.19
C GLN A 67 1.19 -5.52 14.00
N LEU A 68 1.20 -4.83 12.84
CA LEU A 68 1.79 -5.38 11.62
C LEU A 68 3.31 -5.52 11.76
N ASN A 69 3.83 -6.66 11.33
CA ASN A 69 5.27 -6.95 11.30
C ASN A 69 5.89 -6.32 10.04
N CYS A 70 6.08 -5.01 10.04
CA CYS A 70 6.71 -4.27 8.96
C CYS A 70 7.83 -3.37 9.52
N ARG A 71 8.63 -2.77 8.63
CA ARG A 71 9.58 -1.72 9.04
C ARG A 71 9.11 -0.38 8.53
N VAL A 72 9.10 0.63 9.41
CA VAL A 72 8.73 1.98 9.05
C VAL A 72 9.89 2.93 9.29
N TYR A 73 10.25 3.70 8.27
CA TYR A 73 11.21 4.79 8.37
C TYR A 73 10.50 6.13 8.32
N GLN A 74 10.81 7.02 9.25
CA GLN A 74 10.43 8.42 9.16
C GLN A 74 11.17 9.10 8.01
N THR A 75 10.46 9.84 7.17
CA THR A 75 11.06 10.66 6.12
C THR A 75 10.91 12.16 6.45
N THR A 76 11.30 13.04 5.54
CA THR A 76 11.18 14.50 5.77
C THR A 76 9.71 14.96 5.75
N ARG A 77 8.84 14.30 4.99
CA ARG A 77 7.44 14.71 4.76
C ARG A 77 6.42 13.67 5.18
N GLY A 78 6.79 12.41 5.19
CA GLY A 78 5.90 11.29 5.47
C GLY A 78 6.69 10.08 5.93
N LYS A 79 6.30 8.87 5.51
CA LYS A 79 6.91 7.62 5.99
C LYS A 79 7.08 6.60 4.85
N HIS A 80 8.09 5.74 5.02
CA HIS A 80 8.35 4.57 4.18
C HIS A 80 7.96 3.30 4.93
N PHE A 81 7.00 2.55 4.43
CA PHE A 81 6.57 1.27 4.99
C PHE A 81 7.10 0.13 4.12
N LEU A 82 7.83 -0.80 4.73
CA LEU A 82 8.43 -1.95 4.04
C LEU A 82 7.76 -3.24 4.48
N PHE A 83 7.31 -4.01 3.49
CA PHE A 83 6.69 -5.31 3.63
C PHE A 83 7.38 -6.35 2.75
N LYS A 84 7.06 -7.63 2.98
CA LYS A 84 7.41 -8.71 2.05
C LYS A 84 6.46 -8.71 0.84
N ASN A 85 6.95 -9.22 -0.27
CA ASN A 85 6.21 -9.38 -1.53
C ASN A 85 6.56 -10.74 -2.17
N ASN A 86 6.64 -11.80 -1.35
CA ASN A 86 6.97 -13.15 -1.81
C ASN A 86 5.89 -13.71 -2.74
N SER A 87 4.63 -13.37 -2.46
CA SER A 87 3.47 -13.73 -3.30
C SER A 87 3.49 -13.08 -4.68
N GLY A 88 4.32 -12.03 -4.87
CA GLY A 88 4.42 -11.30 -6.13
C GLY A 88 3.18 -10.47 -6.47
N GLN A 89 2.41 -10.05 -5.46
CA GLN A 89 1.23 -9.20 -5.65
C GLN A 89 1.56 -7.92 -6.43
N ILE A 90 2.75 -7.34 -6.17
CA ILE A 90 3.22 -6.14 -6.85
C ILE A 90 4.44 -6.47 -7.71
N GLN A 91 4.32 -6.32 -9.03
CA GLN A 91 5.38 -6.63 -9.99
C GLN A 91 6.03 -5.40 -10.64
N LYS A 92 5.49 -4.21 -10.42
CA LYS A 92 5.99 -2.96 -10.98
C LYS A 92 5.90 -1.83 -9.98
N CYS A 93 6.69 -0.79 -10.19
CA CYS A 93 6.57 0.45 -9.42
C CYS A 93 5.35 1.25 -9.90
N PHE A 94 4.78 2.01 -8.96
CA PHE A 94 3.71 2.97 -9.23
C PHE A 94 4.11 4.32 -8.63
N THR A 95 3.64 5.39 -9.25
CA THR A 95 3.81 6.75 -8.76
C THR A 95 2.44 7.35 -8.54
N HIS A 96 2.23 7.93 -7.37
CA HIS A 96 1.00 8.59 -6.96
C HIS A 96 -0.25 7.74 -7.28
N THR A 97 -0.30 6.54 -6.71
CA THR A 97 -1.38 5.58 -6.96
C THR A 97 -2.31 5.47 -5.76
N ASN A 98 -3.59 5.20 -6.02
CA ASN A 98 -4.55 4.90 -4.97
C ASN A 98 -4.35 3.47 -4.48
N LEU A 99 -4.29 3.31 -3.17
CA LEU A 99 -4.27 2.02 -2.48
C LEU A 99 -5.70 1.55 -2.19
N GLY A 100 -5.89 0.25 -2.01
CA GLY A 100 -7.18 -0.33 -1.68
C GLY A 100 -7.87 0.31 -0.47
N CYS A 101 -7.11 0.77 0.51
CA CYS A 101 -7.65 1.48 1.68
C CYS A 101 -8.02 2.95 1.41
N GLY A 102 -7.82 3.49 0.20
CA GLY A 102 -8.16 4.86 -0.15
C GLY A 102 -7.05 5.89 0.10
N LEU A 103 -5.91 5.49 0.64
CA LEU A 103 -4.72 6.35 0.75
C LEU A 103 -3.99 6.42 -0.59
N THR A 104 -3.07 7.38 -0.72
CA THR A 104 -2.25 7.58 -1.92
C THR A 104 -0.77 7.40 -1.60
N ALA A 105 -0.03 6.66 -2.45
CA ALA A 105 1.39 6.41 -2.25
C ALA A 105 2.15 6.19 -3.56
N ASP A 106 3.47 6.31 -3.48
CA ASP A 106 4.39 5.70 -4.45
C ASP A 106 4.70 4.27 -4.01
N ILE A 107 4.80 3.33 -4.96
CA ILE A 107 5.17 1.94 -4.69
C ILE A 107 6.46 1.60 -5.42
N LYS A 108 7.42 1.06 -4.68
CA LYS A 108 8.71 0.62 -5.21
C LYS A 108 8.92 -0.86 -4.93
N VAL A 109 9.34 -1.62 -5.93
CA VAL A 109 9.57 -3.07 -5.81
C VAL A 109 11.04 -3.44 -6.01
N GLY A 110 11.50 -4.41 -5.24
CA GLY A 110 12.88 -4.86 -5.29
C GLY A 110 13.28 -5.53 -6.61
N LEU A 111 12.35 -6.17 -7.30
CA LEU A 111 12.56 -6.76 -8.63
C LEU A 111 13.06 -5.76 -9.68
N LYS A 112 12.86 -4.46 -9.48
CA LYS A 112 13.33 -3.38 -10.37
C LYS A 112 14.57 -2.66 -9.86
N ASN A 113 15.29 -3.24 -8.89
CA ASN A 113 16.40 -2.59 -8.20
C ASN A 113 16.01 -1.19 -7.71
N SER A 114 14.82 -1.05 -7.14
CA SER A 114 14.39 0.18 -6.50
C SER A 114 15.21 0.41 -5.23
N TYR A 115 15.32 1.65 -4.81
CA TYR A 115 16.10 1.99 -3.61
C TYR A 115 15.32 2.90 -2.66
N SER A 116 15.70 2.85 -1.41
CA SER A 116 15.29 3.78 -0.35
C SER A 116 16.51 4.51 0.18
N ILE A 117 16.44 5.83 0.29
CA ILE A 117 17.48 6.63 0.96
C ILE A 117 17.48 6.24 2.43
N LEU A 118 18.62 5.85 2.96
CA LEU A 118 18.77 5.46 4.36
C LEU A 118 19.61 6.45 5.15
N LYS A 119 20.49 7.20 4.49
CA LYS A 119 21.27 8.28 5.08
C LYS A 119 21.30 9.47 4.13
N PHE A 120 21.12 10.65 4.67
CA PHE A 120 21.15 11.91 3.93
C PHE A 120 21.73 13.02 4.81
N ASP A 121 22.65 13.82 4.27
CA ASP A 121 23.32 14.91 4.99
C ASP A 121 23.91 14.44 6.34
N GLY A 122 24.62 13.32 6.31
CA GLY A 122 25.25 12.71 7.48
C GLY A 122 24.29 12.07 8.49
N LYS A 123 22.98 12.16 8.29
CA LYS A 123 21.96 11.64 9.23
C LYS A 123 21.30 10.38 8.70
N GLU A 124 21.35 9.32 9.51
CA GLU A 124 20.59 8.09 9.28
C GLU A 124 19.08 8.38 9.39
N ARG A 125 18.26 7.68 8.58
CA ARG A 125 16.83 7.71 8.75
C ARG A 125 16.42 7.00 10.04
N PHE A 126 15.55 7.62 10.79
CA PHE A 126 15.00 7.04 12.00
C PHE A 126 14.05 5.88 11.66
N ILE A 127 14.25 4.74 12.31
CA ILE A 127 13.32 3.61 12.28
C ILE A 127 12.31 3.87 13.39
N GLU A 128 11.07 4.11 12.99
CA GLU A 128 9.97 4.42 13.90
C GLU A 128 9.25 3.16 14.38
N TRP A 129 9.18 2.15 13.51
CA TRP A 129 8.58 0.87 13.80
C TRP A 129 9.40 -0.26 13.19
N ASP A 130 9.54 -1.35 13.91
CA ASP A 130 10.21 -2.56 13.42
C ASP A 130 9.66 -3.79 14.16
N ILE A 131 9.93 -4.97 13.64
CA ILE A 131 9.58 -6.23 14.29
C ILE A 131 10.50 -6.49 15.49
N GLU A 132 9.97 -7.22 16.46
CA GLU A 132 10.78 -7.75 17.54
C GLU A 132 11.71 -8.87 17.05
N PRO A 133 12.87 -9.06 17.71
CA PRO A 133 13.80 -10.14 17.37
C PRO A 133 13.11 -11.51 17.38
N GLY A 134 13.25 -12.25 16.29
CA GLY A 134 12.69 -13.59 16.13
C GLY A 134 11.36 -13.64 15.36
N HIS A 135 10.76 -12.49 15.07
CA HIS A 135 9.59 -12.43 14.20
C HIS A 135 9.96 -12.31 12.73
N GLU A 136 9.03 -12.67 11.86
CA GLU A 136 9.15 -12.47 10.41
C GLU A 136 8.30 -11.28 9.97
N TYR A 137 8.75 -10.59 8.92
CA TYR A 137 7.98 -9.51 8.32
C TYR A 137 6.78 -10.05 7.55
N ASP A 138 5.66 -9.36 7.67
CA ASP A 138 4.41 -9.71 6.99
C ASP A 138 4.52 -9.48 5.48
N GLU A 139 3.74 -10.25 4.72
CA GLU A 139 3.41 -9.94 3.34
C GLU A 139 2.64 -8.62 3.27
N LEU A 140 2.78 -7.92 2.14
CA LEU A 140 2.01 -6.71 1.89
C LEU A 140 0.51 -6.99 2.06
N PRO A 141 -0.18 -6.33 2.99
CA PRO A 141 -1.62 -6.47 3.14
C PRO A 141 -2.37 -6.10 1.86
N LYS A 142 -3.44 -6.84 1.54
CA LYS A 142 -4.18 -6.64 0.29
C LYS A 142 -4.76 -5.24 0.17
N TRP A 143 -5.17 -4.62 1.26
CA TRP A 143 -5.70 -3.26 1.30
C TRP A 143 -4.65 -2.16 1.00
N LEU A 144 -3.35 -2.51 0.92
CA LEU A 144 -2.28 -1.64 0.40
C LEU A 144 -1.95 -1.87 -1.08
N VAL A 145 -2.61 -2.81 -1.74
CA VAL A 145 -2.41 -3.06 -3.18
C VAL A 145 -3.06 -1.92 -3.99
N PRO A 146 -2.44 -1.46 -5.09
CA PRO A 146 -3.01 -0.44 -5.96
C PRO A 146 -4.35 -0.84 -6.55
N VAL A 147 -5.29 0.10 -6.57
CA VAL A 147 -6.60 -0.05 -7.21
C VAL A 147 -6.80 1.01 -8.28
N ARG A 148 -7.64 0.70 -9.27
CA ARG A 148 -8.07 1.68 -10.28
C ARG A 148 -9.31 2.41 -9.76
N GLY A 149 -9.28 3.71 -9.82
CA GLY A 149 -10.34 4.58 -9.30
C GLY A 149 -9.91 5.26 -7.99
N SER A 150 -10.49 6.39 -7.73
CA SER A 150 -10.32 7.15 -6.50
C SER A 150 -11.68 7.31 -5.84
N THR A 151 -11.70 7.17 -4.53
CA THR A 151 -12.82 7.61 -3.70
C THR A 151 -12.22 8.45 -2.59
N GLU A 152 -12.70 9.68 -2.45
CA GLU A 152 -12.14 10.63 -1.48
C GLU A 152 -12.71 10.37 -0.07
N PHE A 153 -12.43 9.20 0.48
CA PHE A 153 -12.89 8.80 1.81
C PHE A 153 -12.46 9.76 2.91
N LEU A 154 -11.24 10.33 2.80
CA LEU A 154 -10.66 11.27 3.77
C LEU A 154 -11.48 12.55 3.96
N THR A 155 -12.28 12.94 2.97
CA THR A 155 -13.09 14.17 2.99
C THR A 155 -14.57 13.92 3.25
N MET A 156 -14.97 12.66 3.47
CA MET A 156 -16.37 12.30 3.68
C MET A 156 -16.80 12.56 5.13
N ASP A 157 -17.74 13.49 5.29
CA ASP A 157 -18.40 13.78 6.58
C ASP A 157 -19.73 13.00 6.72
N ALA A 158 -20.34 13.07 7.90
CA ALA A 158 -21.70 12.57 8.15
C ALA A 158 -22.70 13.18 7.15
N GLY A 159 -23.51 12.34 6.52
CA GLY A 159 -24.48 12.77 5.50
C GLY A 159 -23.94 12.92 4.09
N SER A 160 -22.63 12.72 3.84
CA SER A 160 -22.02 12.78 2.51
C SER A 160 -22.24 11.53 1.63
N GLY A 161 -23.07 10.59 2.05
CA GLY A 161 -23.33 9.35 1.30
C GLY A 161 -22.30 8.25 1.51
N ARG A 162 -21.65 8.20 2.68
CA ARG A 162 -20.61 7.22 3.06
C ARG A 162 -21.05 5.77 2.79
N ASN A 163 -22.27 5.39 3.21
CA ASN A 163 -22.84 4.06 3.01
C ASN A 163 -22.84 3.66 1.52
N GLN A 164 -23.34 4.56 0.68
CA GLN A 164 -23.39 4.32 -0.76
C GLN A 164 -21.97 4.28 -1.38
N SER A 165 -21.08 5.13 -0.92
CA SER A 165 -19.68 5.16 -1.39
C SER A 165 -18.95 3.88 -1.04
N LEU A 166 -19.04 3.40 0.21
CA LEU A 166 -18.44 2.13 0.64
C LEU A 166 -19.06 0.94 -0.11
N PHE A 167 -20.38 0.93 -0.28
CA PHE A 167 -21.07 -0.12 -1.05
C PHE A 167 -20.61 -0.16 -2.51
N ASN A 168 -20.51 1.00 -3.16
CA ASN A 168 -20.03 1.08 -4.55
C ASN A 168 -18.54 0.69 -4.66
N TYR A 169 -17.76 0.97 -3.62
CA TYR A 169 -16.33 0.66 -3.59
C TYR A 169 -16.03 -0.83 -3.58
N ILE A 170 -16.96 -1.67 -3.10
CA ILE A 170 -16.87 -3.13 -3.22
C ILE A 170 -16.61 -3.56 -4.66
N LEU A 171 -17.28 -2.94 -5.63
CA LEU A 171 -17.08 -3.25 -7.06
C LEU A 171 -15.67 -2.86 -7.54
N THR A 172 -15.11 -1.78 -7.02
CA THR A 172 -13.73 -1.36 -7.30
C THR A 172 -12.74 -2.40 -6.79
N LEU A 173 -12.92 -2.86 -5.55
CA LEU A 173 -12.07 -3.90 -4.96
C LEU A 173 -12.19 -5.23 -5.70
N GLN A 174 -13.40 -5.67 -6.02
CA GLN A 174 -13.63 -6.90 -6.81
C GLN A 174 -13.02 -6.82 -8.22
N SER A 175 -13.03 -5.65 -8.86
CA SER A 175 -12.40 -5.46 -10.17
C SER A 175 -10.86 -5.41 -10.10
N ALA A 176 -10.30 -5.30 -8.91
CA ALA A 176 -8.87 -5.38 -8.61
C ALA A 176 -8.46 -6.74 -7.99
N ASP A 177 -9.28 -7.78 -8.23
CA ASP A 177 -9.04 -9.16 -7.79
C ASP A 177 -8.93 -9.35 -6.28
N PHE A 178 -9.73 -8.55 -5.49
CA PHE A 178 -9.92 -8.82 -4.08
C PHE A 178 -10.95 -9.93 -3.88
N THR A 179 -10.65 -10.87 -3.01
CA THR A 179 -11.64 -11.83 -2.52
C THR A 179 -12.72 -11.11 -1.69
N VAL A 180 -13.80 -11.80 -1.38
CA VAL A 180 -14.87 -11.23 -0.53
C VAL A 180 -14.33 -10.84 0.84
N GLU A 181 -13.51 -11.70 1.44
CA GLU A 181 -12.90 -11.49 2.75
C GLU A 181 -11.93 -10.30 2.73
N GLU A 182 -11.05 -10.21 1.73
CA GLU A 182 -10.13 -9.09 1.57
C GLU A 182 -10.86 -7.76 1.33
N ALA A 183 -11.95 -7.79 0.58
CA ALA A 183 -12.77 -6.61 0.37
C ALA A 183 -13.50 -6.19 1.66
N ARG A 184 -14.03 -7.14 2.44
CA ARG A 184 -14.63 -6.88 3.76
C ARG A 184 -13.64 -6.25 4.72
N GLU A 185 -12.43 -6.83 4.82
CA GLU A 185 -11.35 -6.30 5.64
C GLU A 185 -11.02 -4.86 5.21
N THR A 186 -10.85 -4.63 3.91
CA THR A 186 -10.53 -3.31 3.35
C THR A 186 -11.60 -2.27 3.70
N ILE A 187 -12.90 -2.61 3.55
CA ILE A 187 -14.01 -1.71 3.91
C ILE A 187 -14.00 -1.41 5.43
N ARG A 188 -13.71 -2.40 6.28
CA ARG A 188 -13.62 -2.18 7.74
C ARG A 188 -12.45 -1.25 8.09
N ILE A 189 -11.31 -1.40 7.42
CA ILE A 189 -10.15 -0.51 7.59
C ILE A 189 -10.51 0.92 7.16
N ILE A 190 -11.15 1.09 6.00
CA ILE A 190 -11.60 2.42 5.55
C ILE A 190 -12.56 3.02 6.56
N ASN A 191 -13.57 2.27 7.00
CA ASN A 191 -14.55 2.76 7.95
C ASN A 191 -13.92 3.19 9.27
N ARG A 192 -12.99 2.41 9.79
CA ARG A 192 -12.42 2.63 11.12
C ARG A 192 -11.37 3.72 11.17
N PHE A 193 -10.50 3.81 10.15
CA PHE A 193 -9.29 4.63 10.20
C PHE A 193 -9.28 5.77 9.19
N ILE A 194 -10.01 5.65 8.07
CA ILE A 194 -9.93 6.62 6.98
C ILE A 194 -11.11 7.58 6.98
N LEU A 195 -12.31 7.08 7.27
CA LEU A 195 -13.49 7.94 7.39
C LEU A 195 -13.38 8.79 8.67
N LYS A 196 -13.57 10.09 8.50
CA LYS A 196 -13.61 11.03 9.65
C LYS A 196 -14.74 10.71 10.61
N ASP A 197 -15.90 10.33 10.08
CA ASP A 197 -17.07 9.91 10.84
C ASP A 197 -17.40 8.45 10.43
N PRO A 198 -16.93 7.42 11.14
CA PRO A 198 -17.20 6.04 10.78
C PRO A 198 -18.70 5.70 10.89
N LEU A 199 -19.13 4.73 10.09
CA LEU A 199 -20.45 4.10 10.23
C LEU A 199 -20.46 3.23 11.48
N ASP A 200 -21.64 3.07 12.08
CA ASP A 200 -21.80 2.08 13.14
C ASP A 200 -21.78 0.64 12.60
N GLU A 201 -21.62 -0.33 13.50
CA GLU A 201 -21.51 -1.76 13.10
C GLU A 201 -22.78 -2.25 12.38
N SER A 202 -23.96 -1.77 12.74
CA SER A 202 -25.21 -2.20 12.12
C SER A 202 -25.34 -1.69 10.69
N GLU A 203 -24.89 -0.48 10.41
CA GLU A 203 -24.82 0.09 9.05
C GLU A 203 -23.77 -0.64 8.21
N LEU A 204 -22.60 -0.91 8.82
CA LEU A 204 -21.50 -1.61 8.16
C LEU A 204 -21.88 -3.04 7.79
N ASP A 205 -22.58 -3.77 8.66
CA ASP A 205 -23.05 -5.14 8.40
C ASP A 205 -24.01 -5.20 7.21
N VAL A 206 -24.87 -4.18 7.03
CA VAL A 206 -25.73 -4.08 5.84
C VAL A 206 -24.93 -3.94 4.56
N ILE A 207 -23.82 -3.17 4.59
CA ILE A 207 -22.93 -2.99 3.43
C ILE A 207 -22.17 -4.29 3.14
N LEU A 208 -21.71 -5.00 4.18
CA LEU A 208 -20.83 -6.17 4.08
C LEU A 208 -21.57 -7.52 4.00
N ARG A 209 -22.90 -7.52 3.82
CA ARG A 209 -23.66 -8.75 3.63
C ARG A 209 -23.28 -9.48 2.34
N ASP A 210 -23.48 -10.80 2.29
CA ASP A 210 -23.06 -11.64 1.15
C ASP A 210 -23.65 -11.18 -0.20
N GLU A 211 -24.88 -10.68 -0.20
CA GLU A 211 -25.55 -10.20 -1.40
C GLU A 211 -24.85 -8.98 -2.03
N ALA A 212 -24.15 -8.18 -1.24
CA ALA A 212 -23.40 -7.02 -1.73
C ALA A 212 -22.23 -7.42 -2.64
N PHE A 213 -21.70 -8.64 -2.46
CA PHE A 213 -20.58 -9.17 -3.23
C PHE A 213 -20.99 -10.03 -4.43
N GLN A 214 -22.29 -10.29 -4.60
CA GLN A 214 -22.78 -11.03 -5.75
C GLN A 214 -22.65 -10.16 -7.00
N LYS A 215 -21.95 -10.66 -8.02
CA LYS A 215 -21.91 -10.02 -9.34
C LYS A 215 -23.35 -9.90 -9.84
N ARG A 216 -23.84 -8.68 -10.08
CA ARG A 216 -25.10 -8.47 -10.81
C ARG A 216 -24.92 -9.12 -12.18
N SER A 217 -25.56 -10.27 -12.40
CA SER A 217 -25.69 -10.85 -13.72
C SER A 217 -26.37 -9.79 -14.58
N HIS A 218 -25.66 -9.25 -15.57
CA HIS A 218 -26.27 -8.44 -16.59
C HIS A 218 -27.31 -9.33 -17.26
N GLY A 219 -28.58 -9.00 -17.02
CA GLY A 219 -29.69 -9.66 -17.68
C GLY A 219 -29.45 -9.63 -19.19
N SER A 220 -29.31 -10.80 -19.79
CA SER A 220 -29.36 -10.98 -21.21
C SER A 220 -30.67 -10.36 -21.69
N ARG A 221 -30.59 -9.22 -22.39
CA ARG A 221 -31.71 -8.75 -23.20
C ARG A 221 -32.00 -9.86 -24.22
N SER A 222 -33.02 -10.64 -23.95
CA SER A 222 -33.59 -11.50 -24.95
C SER A 222 -34.11 -10.60 -26.06
N SER A 223 -33.40 -10.58 -27.19
CA SER A 223 -33.95 -10.07 -28.46
C SER A 223 -35.02 -11.03 -28.90
N THR A 224 -36.26 -10.73 -28.57
CA THR A 224 -37.42 -11.33 -29.23
C THR A 224 -37.40 -10.82 -30.67
N SER A 225 -36.96 -11.64 -31.57
CA SER A 225 -37.20 -11.46 -33.00
C SER A 225 -38.71 -11.59 -33.24
N LEU A 226 -39.36 -10.50 -33.54
CA LEU A 226 -40.68 -10.50 -34.17
C LEU A 226 -40.44 -10.84 -35.66
N ASP A 227 -40.63 -12.10 -36.00
CA ASP A 227 -40.98 -12.47 -37.37
C ASP A 227 -42.36 -11.94 -37.66
N CYS A 228 -42.45 -10.98 -38.56
CA CYS A 228 -43.69 -10.60 -39.24
C CYS A 228 -43.62 -11.10 -40.67
N LEU A 229 -44.64 -11.86 -41.00
CA LEU A 229 -45.09 -12.30 -42.34
C LEU A 229 -45.21 -11.15 -43.35
#